data_2a52b7e8244482c6dc3e5f60378c51b5
#
_entry.id   2a52b7e8244482c6dc3e5f60378c51b5
#
_cell.length_a   1.000
_cell.length_b   1.000
_cell.length_c   1.000
_cell.angle_alpha   90.00
_cell.angle_beta   90.00
_cell.angle_gamma   90.00
#
_symmetry.space_group_name_H-M   'P 1'
#
loop_
_entity.id
_entity.type
_entity.pdbx_description
1 polymer ?
#
loop_
_entity_poly.entity_id
_entity_poly.type
_entity_poly.pdbx_seq_one_letter_code
_entity_poly.pdbx_strand_id
1 'polypeptide(L)'
;MTLSLSLSHLISIQPVERLQEVDGFLRDARVQMFGARVSAQDTPADLLHFEQVYRGGGGRMWTAHDAQRGVVGSIAYRPYDGRFAQLDFGPLAVVEVVRLFVAPVWRRQGLAQALFATLQAHARAHGVEVLYLHTHPFLPGALEFWKRNGFAVLQREAEPVWQTIHMQCLLPPALPTAAPT
;
A
#
# COMPACT_ATOMS: atom_id res chain seq x y z
N MET A 1 -11.83 -15.81 32.21
CA MET A 1 -12.29 -14.54 31.61
C MET A 1 -11.11 -13.93 30.87
N THR A 2 -11.04 -14.17 29.56
CA THR A 2 -9.96 -13.64 28.72
C THR A 2 -10.42 -12.26 28.25
N LEU A 3 -9.80 -11.20 28.76
CA LEU A 3 -10.04 -9.83 28.30
C LEU A 3 -9.51 -9.72 26.87
N SER A 4 -10.42 -9.75 25.90
CA SER A 4 -10.14 -9.32 24.53
C SER A 4 -9.91 -7.81 24.57
N LEU A 5 -8.66 -7.39 24.77
CA LEU A 5 -8.26 -6.01 24.57
C LEU A 5 -8.41 -5.69 23.09
N SER A 6 -9.37 -4.86 22.76
CA SER A 6 -9.58 -4.37 21.41
C SER A 6 -8.30 -3.68 20.91
N LEU A 7 -7.72 -4.17 19.82
CA LEU A 7 -6.52 -3.62 19.16
C LEU A 7 -6.63 -2.10 18.88
N SER A 8 -7.85 -1.58 18.79
CA SER A 8 -8.13 -0.17 18.51
C SER A 8 -7.54 0.84 19.51
N HIS A 9 -7.11 0.39 20.69
CA HIS A 9 -6.55 1.27 21.71
C HIS A 9 -5.02 1.28 21.75
N LEU A 10 -4.35 0.41 21.02
CA LEU A 10 -2.89 0.25 21.04
C LEU A 10 -2.23 0.64 19.70
N ILE A 11 -2.99 0.68 18.62
CA ILE A 11 -2.47 0.97 17.28
C ILE A 11 -3.01 2.29 16.76
N SER A 12 -2.13 3.18 16.34
CA SER A 12 -2.46 4.39 15.58
C SER A 12 -1.95 4.30 14.15
N ILE A 13 -2.75 4.74 13.17
CA ILE A 13 -2.32 4.88 11.78
C ILE A 13 -2.04 6.35 11.54
N GLN A 14 -0.82 6.66 11.08
CA GLN A 14 -0.33 8.01 10.93
C GLN A 14 0.29 8.20 9.53
N PRO A 15 0.14 9.38 8.92
CA PRO A 15 0.89 9.70 7.70
C PRO A 15 2.38 9.82 8.02
N VAL A 16 3.22 9.39 7.07
CA VAL A 16 4.68 9.53 7.17
C VAL A 16 5.08 10.89 6.62
N GLU A 17 5.76 11.66 7.45
CA GLU A 17 6.22 12.99 7.09
C GLU A 17 7.69 13.01 6.65
N ARG A 18 8.51 12.10 7.16
CA ARG A 18 9.95 11.98 6.85
C ARG A 18 10.35 10.52 6.69
N LEU A 19 11.16 10.22 5.67
CA LEU A 19 11.65 8.86 5.41
C LEU A 19 12.36 8.24 6.62
N GLN A 20 13.14 9.02 7.35
CA GLN A 20 13.91 8.55 8.51
C GLN A 20 13.05 7.89 9.59
N GLU A 21 11.77 8.25 9.66
CA GLU A 21 10.82 7.69 10.63
C GLU A 21 10.50 6.21 10.35
N VAL A 22 10.68 5.76 9.11
CA VAL A 22 10.21 4.46 8.63
C VAL A 22 11.22 3.68 7.80
N ASP A 23 12.38 4.26 7.44
CA ASP A 23 13.35 3.67 6.50
C ASP A 23 13.79 2.26 6.93
N GLY A 24 14.17 2.08 8.18
CA GLY A 24 14.55 0.76 8.70
C GLY A 24 13.45 -0.28 8.53
N PHE A 25 12.22 0.07 8.92
CA PHE A 25 11.07 -0.82 8.78
C PHE A 25 10.80 -1.20 7.31
N LEU A 26 10.87 -0.22 6.39
CA LEU A 26 10.61 -0.47 4.96
C LEU A 26 11.69 -1.34 4.32
N ARG A 27 12.96 -1.20 4.71
CA ARG A 27 14.07 -2.05 4.25
C ARG A 27 13.89 -3.48 4.73
N ASP A 28 13.61 -3.68 6.01
CA ASP A 28 13.36 -4.99 6.59
C ASP A 28 12.14 -5.66 5.95
N ALA A 29 11.06 -4.92 5.77
CA ALA A 29 9.86 -5.39 5.09
C ALA A 29 10.16 -5.88 3.66
N ARG A 30 10.97 -5.11 2.90
CA ARG A 30 11.36 -5.47 1.54
C ARG A 30 12.16 -6.76 1.49
N VAL A 31 13.13 -6.93 2.38
CA VAL A 31 13.93 -8.16 2.47
C VAL A 31 13.06 -9.35 2.88
N GLN A 32 12.16 -9.16 3.83
CA GLN A 32 11.24 -10.23 4.26
C GLN A 32 10.27 -10.67 3.15
N MET A 33 9.77 -9.73 2.34
CA MET A 33 8.86 -10.04 1.24
C MET A 33 9.55 -10.70 0.04
N PHE A 34 10.73 -10.23 -0.33
CA PHE A 34 11.35 -10.57 -1.61
C PHE A 34 12.61 -11.45 -1.47
N GLY A 35 13.18 -11.56 -0.27
CA GLY A 35 14.33 -12.41 -0.01
C GLY A 35 15.51 -12.13 -0.96
N ALA A 36 16.09 -13.19 -1.51
CA ALA A 36 17.24 -13.11 -2.44
C ALA A 36 16.95 -12.42 -3.79
N ARG A 37 15.67 -12.07 -4.07
CA ARG A 37 15.30 -11.33 -5.29
C ARG A 37 15.68 -9.86 -5.23
N VAL A 38 16.03 -9.35 -4.07
CA VAL A 38 16.40 -7.95 -3.86
C VAL A 38 17.65 -7.85 -3.01
N SER A 39 18.46 -6.81 -3.26
CA SER A 39 19.60 -6.49 -2.40
C SER A 39 19.13 -5.62 -1.23
N ALA A 40 19.59 -5.94 -0.02
CA ALA A 40 19.32 -5.13 1.17
C ALA A 40 19.98 -3.73 1.10
N GLN A 41 21.05 -3.59 0.30
CA GLN A 41 21.76 -2.33 0.11
C GLN A 41 21.06 -1.40 -0.89
N ASP A 42 20.23 -1.96 -1.79
CA ASP A 42 19.54 -1.15 -2.79
C ASP A 42 18.40 -0.36 -2.17
N THR A 43 18.42 0.95 -2.36
CA THR A 43 17.29 1.80 -2.00
C THR A 43 16.41 2.02 -3.24
N PRO A 44 15.14 1.62 -3.20
CA PRO A 44 14.21 1.86 -4.30
C PRO A 44 14.08 3.35 -4.63
N ALA A 45 13.89 3.67 -5.91
CA ALA A 45 13.88 5.04 -6.42
C ALA A 45 12.84 5.93 -5.72
N ASP A 46 11.68 5.40 -5.39
CA ASP A 46 10.62 6.14 -4.69
C ASP A 46 10.99 6.50 -3.25
N LEU A 47 11.89 5.75 -2.60
CA LEU A 47 12.44 6.11 -1.29
C LEU A 47 13.62 7.08 -1.41
N LEU A 48 14.45 6.95 -2.45
CA LEU A 48 15.50 7.94 -2.75
C LEU A 48 14.89 9.33 -3.01
N HIS A 49 13.73 9.38 -3.61
CA HIS A 49 12.99 10.61 -3.93
C HIS A 49 11.73 10.78 -3.06
N PHE A 50 11.81 10.39 -1.78
CA PHE A 50 10.66 10.34 -0.88
C PHE A 50 9.85 11.64 -0.84
N GLU A 51 10.52 12.79 -0.67
CA GLU A 51 9.85 14.10 -0.61
C GLU A 51 9.08 14.40 -1.91
N GLN A 52 9.69 14.10 -3.04
CA GLN A 52 9.07 14.34 -4.35
C GLN A 52 7.88 13.40 -4.60
N VAL A 53 7.99 12.13 -4.21
CA VAL A 53 6.97 11.13 -4.48
C VAL A 53 5.81 11.20 -3.48
N TYR A 54 6.10 11.26 -2.18
CA TYR A 54 5.10 11.07 -1.13
C TYR A 54 4.67 12.35 -0.42
N ARG A 55 5.35 13.49 -0.69
CA ARG A 55 5.04 14.78 -0.07
C ARG A 55 4.56 15.82 -1.08
N GLY A 56 5.23 15.96 -2.20
CA GLY A 56 4.92 16.98 -3.21
C GLY A 56 4.36 16.43 -4.52
N GLY A 57 4.49 15.12 -4.79
CA GLY A 57 4.21 14.52 -6.08
C GLY A 57 2.87 13.77 -6.20
N GLY A 58 1.92 14.00 -5.29
CA GLY A 58 0.61 13.34 -5.33
C GLY A 58 0.57 11.93 -4.76
N GLY A 59 1.69 11.43 -4.22
CA GLY A 59 1.73 10.20 -3.44
C GLY A 59 1.51 10.44 -1.94
N ARG A 60 1.23 9.38 -1.19
CA ARG A 60 1.10 9.44 0.27
C ARG A 60 1.46 8.10 0.89
N MET A 61 2.06 8.13 2.08
CA MET A 61 2.43 6.94 2.85
C MET A 61 1.86 7.02 4.26
N TRP A 62 1.44 5.86 4.80
CA TRP A 62 1.00 5.71 6.18
C TRP A 62 1.72 4.55 6.84
N THR A 63 1.87 4.67 8.15
CA THR A 63 2.36 3.61 9.01
C THR A 63 1.42 3.39 10.18
N ALA A 64 1.35 2.13 10.61
CA ALA A 64 0.70 1.74 11.84
C ALA A 64 1.75 1.66 12.95
N HIS A 65 1.46 2.29 14.08
CA HIS A 65 2.33 2.37 15.23
C HIS A 65 1.72 1.69 16.44
N ASP A 66 2.47 0.79 17.05
CA ASP A 66 2.24 0.33 18.41
C ASP A 66 3.00 1.24 19.38
N ALA A 67 2.38 1.58 20.52
CA ALA A 67 2.95 2.50 21.50
C ALA A 67 4.29 2.01 22.11
N GLN A 68 4.53 0.71 22.14
CA GLN A 68 5.73 0.11 22.73
C GLN A 68 6.75 -0.38 21.70
N ARG A 69 6.28 -0.78 20.52
CA ARG A 69 7.09 -1.44 19.48
C ARG A 69 7.39 -0.55 18.27
N GLY A 70 6.82 0.65 18.21
CA GLY A 70 7.00 1.55 17.09
C GLY A 70 6.23 1.12 15.85
N VAL A 71 6.85 1.25 14.66
CA VAL A 71 6.22 0.93 13.38
C VAL A 71 6.01 -0.58 13.24
N VAL A 72 4.76 -0.99 13.01
CA VAL A 72 4.34 -2.40 12.87
C VAL A 72 3.65 -2.72 11.54
N GLY A 73 3.35 -1.69 10.75
CA GLY A 73 2.78 -1.84 9.42
C GLY A 73 2.96 -0.60 8.57
N SER A 74 2.88 -0.75 7.26
CA SER A 74 2.97 0.34 6.29
C SER A 74 2.05 0.11 5.11
N ILE A 75 1.67 1.19 4.43
CA ILE A 75 1.05 1.23 3.11
C ILE A 75 1.33 2.56 2.46
N ALA A 76 1.45 2.59 1.13
CA ALA A 76 1.57 3.83 0.39
C ALA A 76 0.87 3.73 -0.97
N TYR A 77 0.62 4.87 -1.57
CA TYR A 77 0.39 4.97 -3.00
C TYR A 77 1.25 6.09 -3.60
N ARG A 78 1.49 6.00 -4.89
CA ARG A 78 2.17 7.00 -5.71
C ARG A 78 1.48 7.14 -7.06
N PRO A 79 1.61 8.28 -7.77
CA PRO A 79 1.14 8.38 -9.13
C PRO A 79 1.69 7.22 -9.99
N TYR A 80 0.84 6.63 -10.83
CA TYR A 80 1.30 5.60 -11.76
C TYR A 80 2.09 6.24 -12.89
N ASP A 81 3.30 5.76 -13.12
CA ASP A 81 4.26 6.35 -14.08
C ASP A 81 4.16 5.80 -15.51
N GLY A 82 3.20 4.88 -15.76
CA GLY A 82 3.00 4.30 -17.09
C GLY A 82 4.08 3.32 -17.56
N ARG A 83 4.96 2.85 -16.65
CA ARG A 83 6.10 1.98 -17.03
C ARG A 83 5.72 0.63 -17.62
N PHE A 84 4.51 0.17 -17.42
CA PHE A 84 3.99 -1.06 -18.02
C PHE A 84 3.14 -0.71 -19.26
N ALA A 85 3.78 -0.71 -20.43
CA ALA A 85 3.16 -0.27 -21.69
C ALA A 85 1.92 -1.11 -22.12
N GLN A 86 1.79 -2.33 -21.57
CA GLN A 86 0.63 -3.19 -21.81
C GLN A 86 -0.60 -2.81 -20.97
N LEU A 87 -0.46 -1.90 -20.00
CA LEU A 87 -1.57 -1.46 -19.17
C LEU A 87 -2.05 -0.08 -19.66
N ASP A 88 -3.31 -0.02 -20.06
CA ASP A 88 -3.96 1.22 -20.48
C ASP A 88 -5.12 1.55 -19.52
N PHE A 89 -5.04 2.67 -18.87
CA PHE A 89 -6.08 3.20 -17.98
C PHE A 89 -6.84 4.38 -18.60
N GLY A 90 -6.55 4.71 -19.85
CA GLY A 90 -7.14 5.86 -20.53
C GLY A 90 -6.87 7.18 -19.77
N PRO A 91 -7.86 8.09 -19.70
CA PRO A 91 -7.71 9.39 -19.05
C PRO A 91 -7.92 9.36 -17.52
N LEU A 92 -8.06 8.20 -16.91
CA LEU A 92 -8.40 8.08 -15.50
C LEU A 92 -7.24 8.50 -14.58
N ALA A 93 -7.57 9.07 -13.44
CA ALA A 93 -6.60 9.39 -12.40
C ALA A 93 -6.17 8.11 -11.65
N VAL A 94 -4.98 7.61 -11.98
CA VAL A 94 -4.45 6.33 -11.49
C VAL A 94 -3.32 6.53 -10.49
N VAL A 95 -3.40 5.82 -9.38
CA VAL A 95 -2.27 5.69 -8.45
C VAL A 95 -1.89 4.23 -8.27
N GLU A 96 -0.61 3.99 -8.02
CA GLU A 96 -0.09 2.66 -7.71
C GLU A 96 -0.01 2.47 -6.19
N VAL A 97 -0.73 1.46 -5.69
CA VAL A 97 -0.64 1.03 -4.28
C VAL A 97 0.63 0.20 -4.09
N VAL A 98 1.46 0.61 -3.17
CA VAL A 98 2.76 -0.01 -2.89
C VAL A 98 2.97 -0.15 -1.38
N ARG A 99 3.99 -0.93 -0.98
CA ARG A 99 4.52 -1.01 0.37
C ARG A 99 3.52 -1.44 1.45
N LEU A 100 2.47 -2.20 1.08
CA LEU A 100 1.67 -2.85 2.09
C LEU A 100 2.48 -3.97 2.74
N PHE A 101 2.80 -3.77 3.99
CA PHE A 101 3.45 -4.78 4.82
C PHE A 101 2.94 -4.65 6.26
N VAL A 102 2.71 -5.79 6.89
CA VAL A 102 2.39 -5.90 8.33
C VAL A 102 3.38 -6.87 8.96
N ALA A 103 4.01 -6.45 10.03
CA ALA A 103 4.95 -7.28 10.77
C ALA A 103 4.28 -8.61 11.19
N PRO A 104 4.96 -9.76 11.08
CA PRO A 104 4.36 -11.08 11.21
C PRO A 104 3.47 -11.26 12.44
N VAL A 105 3.94 -10.78 13.59
CA VAL A 105 3.20 -10.88 14.86
C VAL A 105 1.90 -10.08 14.91
N TRP A 106 1.72 -9.13 14.00
CA TRP A 106 0.54 -8.26 13.88
C TRP A 106 -0.41 -8.68 12.76
N ARG A 107 -0.09 -9.75 12.04
CA ARG A 107 -0.94 -10.25 10.95
C ARG A 107 -2.20 -10.91 11.48
N ARG A 108 -3.22 -11.02 10.59
CA ARG A 108 -4.53 -11.65 10.88
C ARG A 108 -5.33 -10.98 12.00
N GLN A 109 -5.02 -9.72 12.29
CA GLN A 109 -5.69 -8.91 13.30
C GLN A 109 -6.39 -7.68 12.68
N GLY A 110 -6.63 -7.69 11.36
CA GLY A 110 -7.29 -6.59 10.65
C GLY A 110 -6.41 -5.38 10.29
N LEU A 111 -5.12 -5.38 10.67
CA LEU A 111 -4.27 -4.20 10.49
C LEU A 111 -4.04 -3.84 9.02
N ALA A 112 -3.81 -4.83 8.14
CA ALA A 112 -3.70 -4.59 6.70
C ALA A 112 -4.98 -3.97 6.12
N GLN A 113 -6.15 -4.41 6.61
CA GLN A 113 -7.44 -3.86 6.21
C GLN A 113 -7.61 -2.42 6.66
N ALA A 114 -7.21 -2.08 7.89
CA ALA A 114 -7.27 -0.73 8.43
C ALA A 114 -6.34 0.23 7.66
N LEU A 115 -5.11 -0.19 7.36
CA LEU A 115 -4.16 0.55 6.54
C LEU A 115 -4.73 0.81 5.13
N PHE A 116 -5.29 -0.22 4.50
CA PHE A 116 -5.89 -0.09 3.16
C PHE A 116 -7.12 0.83 3.18
N ALA A 117 -7.99 0.73 4.19
CA ALA A 117 -9.15 1.61 4.33
C ALA A 117 -8.74 3.09 4.46
N THR A 118 -7.67 3.37 5.22
CA THR A 118 -7.10 4.73 5.34
C THR A 118 -6.61 5.25 3.99
N LEU A 119 -5.83 4.43 3.26
CA LEU A 119 -5.35 4.77 1.93
C LEU A 119 -6.52 5.03 0.97
N GLN A 120 -7.50 4.14 0.92
CA GLN A 120 -8.63 4.21 0.01
C GLN A 120 -9.49 5.47 0.26
N ALA A 121 -9.73 5.80 1.52
CA ALA A 121 -10.45 7.02 1.90
C ALA A 121 -9.72 8.29 1.42
N HIS A 122 -8.40 8.33 1.64
CA HIS A 122 -7.57 9.44 1.19
C HIS A 122 -7.54 9.55 -0.34
N ALA A 123 -7.35 8.45 -1.06
CA ALA A 123 -7.33 8.42 -2.51
C ALA A 123 -8.64 8.95 -3.12
N ARG A 124 -9.79 8.51 -2.58
CA ARG A 124 -11.12 9.02 -2.99
C ARG A 124 -11.26 10.51 -2.77
N ALA A 125 -10.85 11.00 -1.61
CA ALA A 125 -10.93 12.43 -1.28
C ALA A 125 -10.06 13.32 -2.19
N HIS A 126 -9.06 12.72 -2.85
CA HIS A 126 -8.14 13.41 -3.78
C HIS A 126 -8.42 13.10 -5.26
N GLY A 127 -9.61 12.59 -5.58
CA GLY A 127 -10.05 12.40 -6.96
C GLY A 127 -9.38 11.24 -7.70
N VAL A 128 -8.78 10.30 -6.99
CA VAL A 128 -8.26 9.08 -7.60
C VAL A 128 -9.42 8.21 -8.05
N GLU A 129 -9.35 7.74 -9.29
CA GLU A 129 -10.39 6.92 -9.92
C GLU A 129 -9.99 5.44 -9.98
N VAL A 130 -8.69 5.16 -10.06
CA VAL A 130 -8.17 3.79 -10.12
C VAL A 130 -7.04 3.59 -9.12
N LEU A 131 -7.20 2.56 -8.29
CA LEU A 131 -6.08 2.00 -7.54
C LEU A 131 -5.51 0.84 -8.37
N TYR A 132 -4.29 1.00 -8.84
CA TYR A 132 -3.52 -0.06 -9.49
C TYR A 132 -2.52 -0.65 -8.50
N LEU A 133 -2.19 -1.91 -8.63
CA LEU A 133 -1.05 -2.54 -7.96
C LEU A 133 -0.52 -3.71 -8.79
N HIS A 134 0.68 -4.14 -8.46
CA HIS A 134 1.14 -5.46 -8.85
C HIS A 134 1.55 -6.28 -7.61
N THR A 135 1.36 -7.58 -7.70
CA THR A 135 1.72 -8.55 -6.67
C THR A 135 2.35 -9.78 -7.31
N HIS A 136 2.75 -10.74 -6.50
CA HIS A 136 3.46 -11.93 -6.98
C HIS A 136 2.91 -13.19 -6.32
N PRO A 137 2.92 -14.35 -7.02
CA PRO A 137 2.40 -15.61 -6.47
C PRO A 137 3.14 -16.08 -5.21
N PHE A 138 4.42 -15.70 -5.07
CA PHE A 138 5.22 -16.09 -3.92
C PHE A 138 4.97 -15.23 -2.66
N LEU A 139 4.10 -14.22 -2.72
CA LEU A 139 3.67 -13.44 -1.55
C LEU A 139 2.43 -14.10 -0.92
N PRO A 140 2.57 -14.82 0.20
CA PRO A 140 1.48 -15.62 0.74
C PRO A 140 0.26 -14.76 1.11
N GLY A 141 -0.91 -15.12 0.57
CA GLY A 141 -2.19 -14.49 0.86
C GLY A 141 -2.41 -13.11 0.23
N ALA A 142 -1.42 -12.55 -0.47
CA ALA A 142 -1.53 -11.21 -1.05
C ALA A 142 -2.62 -11.15 -2.13
N LEU A 143 -2.63 -12.09 -3.08
CA LEU A 143 -3.63 -12.12 -4.14
C LEU A 143 -5.06 -12.17 -3.59
N GLU A 144 -5.31 -13.04 -2.62
CA GLU A 144 -6.63 -13.19 -2.02
C GLU A 144 -7.03 -11.99 -1.15
N PHE A 145 -6.07 -11.36 -0.49
CA PHE A 145 -6.33 -10.11 0.22
C PHE A 145 -6.81 -9.02 -0.74
N TRP A 146 -6.12 -8.82 -1.86
CA TRP A 146 -6.48 -7.80 -2.83
C TRP A 146 -7.82 -8.09 -3.52
N LYS A 147 -8.10 -9.35 -3.88
CA LYS A 147 -9.41 -9.72 -4.43
C LYS A 147 -10.55 -9.40 -3.46
N ARG A 148 -10.40 -9.74 -2.17
CA ARG A 148 -11.40 -9.40 -1.14
C ARG A 148 -11.61 -7.90 -0.95
N ASN A 149 -10.61 -7.10 -1.33
CA ASN A 149 -10.68 -5.64 -1.31
C ASN A 149 -11.11 -5.00 -2.63
N GLY A 150 -11.71 -5.80 -3.54
CA GLY A 150 -12.31 -5.32 -4.78
C GLY A 150 -11.35 -5.18 -5.95
N PHE A 151 -10.14 -5.70 -5.85
CA PHE A 151 -9.21 -5.70 -6.97
C PHE A 151 -9.48 -6.86 -7.92
N ALA A 152 -9.58 -6.54 -9.21
CA ALA A 152 -9.65 -7.50 -10.31
C ALA A 152 -8.26 -7.67 -10.94
N VAL A 153 -7.95 -8.90 -11.37
CA VAL A 153 -6.72 -9.18 -12.13
C VAL A 153 -6.86 -8.63 -13.54
N LEU A 154 -5.92 -7.79 -13.95
CA LEU A 154 -5.80 -7.29 -15.32
C LEU A 154 -5.00 -8.24 -16.20
N GLN A 155 -3.82 -8.61 -15.70
CA GLN A 155 -2.87 -9.42 -16.46
C GLN A 155 -1.94 -10.19 -15.53
N ARG A 156 -1.44 -11.33 -16.03
CA ARG A 156 -0.37 -12.10 -15.40
C ARG A 156 0.80 -12.18 -16.37
N GLU A 157 2.00 -11.90 -15.89
CA GLU A 157 3.21 -12.07 -16.67
C GLU A 157 3.74 -13.50 -16.50
N ALA A 158 4.23 -14.07 -17.61
CA ALA A 158 4.74 -15.45 -17.65
C ALA A 158 6.24 -15.55 -17.33
N GLU A 159 6.93 -14.42 -17.12
CA GLU A 159 8.35 -14.43 -16.80
C GLU A 159 8.61 -15.19 -15.47
N PRO A 160 9.73 -15.98 -15.38
CA PRO A 160 9.85 -17.00 -14.33
C PRO A 160 10.26 -16.46 -12.96
N VAL A 161 10.79 -15.23 -12.87
CA VAL A 161 11.37 -14.70 -11.62
C VAL A 161 10.30 -14.04 -10.74
N TRP A 162 9.54 -13.11 -11.32
CA TRP A 162 8.55 -12.33 -10.60
C TRP A 162 7.12 -12.84 -10.78
N GLN A 163 6.79 -13.34 -11.99
CA GLN A 163 5.44 -13.80 -12.33
C GLN A 163 4.40 -12.76 -11.94
N THR A 164 4.63 -11.52 -12.33
CA THR A 164 3.88 -10.35 -11.88
C THR A 164 2.39 -10.48 -12.18
N ILE A 165 1.56 -10.18 -11.20
CA ILE A 165 0.10 -10.13 -11.31
C ILE A 165 -0.33 -8.69 -11.17
N HIS A 166 -0.78 -8.09 -12.28
CA HIS A 166 -1.32 -6.73 -12.31
C HIS A 166 -2.78 -6.73 -11.91
N MET A 167 -3.17 -5.82 -11.03
CA MET A 167 -4.54 -5.74 -10.51
C MET A 167 -5.01 -4.29 -10.44
N GLN A 168 -6.32 -4.08 -10.55
CA GLN A 168 -6.95 -2.77 -10.36
C GLN A 168 -8.21 -2.85 -9.52
N CYS A 169 -8.50 -1.73 -8.85
CA CYS A 169 -9.78 -1.46 -8.21
C CYS A 169 -10.29 -0.09 -8.64
N LEU A 170 -11.46 -0.04 -9.24
CA LEU A 170 -12.12 1.22 -9.59
C LEU A 170 -12.70 1.84 -8.33
N LEU A 171 -12.43 3.12 -8.11
CA LEU A 171 -13.04 3.87 -7.02
C LEU A 171 -14.26 4.61 -7.57
N PRO A 172 -15.45 4.41 -6.99
CA PRO A 172 -16.59 5.24 -7.34
C PRO A 172 -16.28 6.71 -7.01
N PRO A 173 -16.79 7.66 -7.82
CA PRO A 173 -16.61 9.07 -7.54
C PRO A 173 -17.09 9.39 -6.12
N ALA A 174 -16.40 10.32 -5.45
CA ALA A 174 -16.86 10.81 -4.15
C ALA A 174 -18.28 11.35 -4.30
N LEU A 175 -19.19 10.89 -3.45
CA LEU A 175 -20.53 11.48 -3.40
C LEU A 175 -20.37 12.99 -3.12
N PRO A 176 -21.06 13.87 -3.86
CA PRO A 176 -21.03 15.28 -3.57
C PRO A 176 -21.47 15.47 -2.12
N THR A 177 -20.61 16.07 -1.30
CA THR A 177 -21.00 16.51 0.04
C THR A 177 -22.17 17.46 -0.14
N ALA A 178 -23.34 17.09 0.41
CA ALA A 178 -24.50 17.98 0.45
C ALA A 178 -24.04 19.30 1.09
N ALA A 179 -24.20 20.40 0.35
CA ALA A 179 -23.93 21.73 0.90
C ALA A 179 -24.82 21.92 2.14
N PRO A 180 -24.30 22.47 3.25
CA PRO A 180 -25.12 22.79 4.37
C PRO A 180 -26.13 23.87 3.95
N THR A 181 -27.44 23.56 4.10
CA THR A 181 -28.57 24.50 3.94
C THR A 181 -28.58 25.50 5.05
#